data_1712cdeb37bf76ec1749767fdbf4fe63
#
_entry.id   1712cdeb37bf76ec1749767fdbf4fe63
#
_cell.length_a   1.000
_cell.length_b   1.000
_cell.length_c   1.000
_cell.angle_alpha   90.00
_cell.angle_beta   90.00
_cell.angle_gamma   90.00
#
_symmetry.space_group_name_H-M   'P 1'
#
loop_
_entity.id
_entity.type
_entity.pdbx_description
1 polymer ?
#
loop_
_entity_poly.entity_id
_entity_poly.type
_entity_poly.pdbx_seq_one_letter_code
_entity_poly.pdbx_strand_id
1 'polypeptide(L)'
;MGEKGGSILATTNNEIIEVLKTIAPGTPIREGLENILKAKTGGLIVIGDGKEVMDIADGGFRLDVEYTPARLYELAKMDGAIIISSDLKRILYANTQLIPESNIPTVETGTRHRTAERTAKQTGDLVISISQRRNIITIFKGYDRYVLEDTAKVITKANQALQTAEKYMKVFDSKLNLLNEYEFNDIVTLENVIVAIQRAEMVMNVADEVQKSIYELGEDGRLLEMQLEELIGDLEVEELLMVKDYLVPTKRKKPEVVLEEIKKLSREDLMKSQTVAKLLGYGDFDNYDEVGVYTKGYRVLNKIPRMPSSIVEN
;
A
#
# COMPACT_ATOMS: atom_id res chain seq x y z
N MET A 1 4.58 10.86 25.63
CA MET A 1 5.32 11.19 24.38
C MET A 1 5.31 9.94 23.53
N GLY A 2 4.31 9.74 22.68
CA GLY A 2 4.15 8.49 21.93
C GLY A 2 2.89 8.46 21.05
N GLU A 3 2.60 9.55 20.32
CA GLU A 3 1.41 9.59 19.42
C GLU A 3 1.72 10.04 17.99
N LYS A 4 2.95 9.96 17.55
CA LYS A 4 3.33 10.39 16.16
C LYS A 4 3.71 9.27 15.20
N GLY A 5 3.78 8.01 15.64
CA GLY A 5 4.23 6.92 14.76
C GLY A 5 3.17 6.39 13.78
N GLY A 6 1.90 6.29 14.20
CA GLY A 6 0.85 5.68 13.39
C GLY A 6 0.38 6.55 12.22
N SER A 7 0.34 7.88 12.40
CA SER A 7 -0.09 8.81 11.36
C SER A 7 0.97 8.96 10.24
N ILE A 8 2.26 8.90 10.58
CA ILE A 8 3.35 9.06 9.61
C ILE A 8 3.43 7.85 8.69
N LEU A 9 3.29 6.63 9.19
CA LEU A 9 3.35 5.41 8.37
C LEU A 9 2.17 5.29 7.40
N ALA A 10 0.97 5.67 7.82
CA ALA A 10 -0.21 5.68 6.94
C ALA A 10 -0.10 6.76 5.85
N THR A 11 0.41 7.94 6.19
CA THR A 11 0.59 9.05 5.24
C THR A 11 1.68 8.71 4.21
N THR A 12 2.82 8.16 4.65
CA THR A 12 3.93 7.73 3.81
C THR A 12 3.50 6.67 2.79
N ASN A 13 2.69 5.70 3.21
CA ASN A 13 2.19 4.67 2.30
C ASN A 13 1.25 5.25 1.22
N ASN A 14 0.43 6.24 1.56
CA ASN A 14 -0.45 6.91 0.61
C ASN A 14 0.30 7.76 -0.41
N GLU A 15 1.36 8.46 -0.03
CA GLU A 15 2.18 9.26 -0.95
C GLU A 15 2.86 8.39 -2.02
N ILE A 16 3.43 7.25 -1.63
CA ILE A 16 4.07 6.34 -2.59
C ILE A 16 3.04 5.71 -3.54
N ILE A 17 1.83 5.40 -3.06
CA ILE A 17 0.74 4.88 -3.88
C ILE A 17 0.34 5.89 -4.96
N GLU A 18 0.17 7.16 -4.61
CA GLU A 18 -0.15 8.21 -5.59
C GLU A 18 0.98 8.40 -6.61
N VAL A 19 2.24 8.28 -6.18
CA VAL A 19 3.39 8.29 -7.10
C VAL A 19 3.32 7.10 -8.05
N LEU A 20 3.05 5.88 -7.55
CA LEU A 20 2.95 4.68 -8.39
C LEU A 20 1.84 4.79 -9.43
N LYS A 21 0.68 5.32 -9.06
CA LYS A 21 -0.42 5.60 -10.02
C LYS A 21 0.02 6.60 -11.09
N THR A 22 0.74 7.63 -10.72
CA THR A 22 1.22 8.68 -11.64
C THR A 22 2.18 8.12 -12.69
N ILE A 23 3.03 7.16 -12.32
CA ILE A 23 4.05 6.56 -13.19
C ILE A 23 3.70 5.12 -13.62
N ALA A 24 2.45 4.71 -13.46
CA ALA A 24 1.98 3.38 -13.83
C ALA A 24 2.10 3.14 -15.36
N PRO A 25 2.17 1.88 -15.81
CA PRO A 25 2.05 1.52 -17.22
C PRO A 25 0.85 2.19 -17.90
N GLY A 26 1.01 2.61 -19.15
CA GLY A 26 0.00 3.39 -19.87
C GLY A 26 0.13 4.91 -19.72
N THR A 27 0.86 5.41 -18.73
CA THR A 27 1.07 6.85 -18.58
C THR A 27 2.20 7.36 -19.48
N PRO A 28 2.13 8.60 -20.00
CA PRO A 28 3.20 9.17 -20.83
C PRO A 28 4.55 9.22 -20.13
N ILE A 29 4.58 9.47 -18.80
CA ILE A 29 5.83 9.49 -18.04
C ILE A 29 6.45 8.10 -17.99
N ARG A 30 5.68 7.04 -17.76
CA ARG A 30 6.15 5.67 -17.76
C ARG A 30 6.74 5.28 -19.11
N GLU A 31 6.06 5.61 -20.20
CA GLU A 31 6.56 5.35 -21.56
C GLU A 31 7.95 5.99 -21.78
N GLY A 32 8.14 7.24 -21.38
CA GLY A 32 9.44 7.92 -21.46
C GLY A 32 10.53 7.21 -20.64
N LEU A 33 10.21 6.80 -19.40
CA LEU A 33 11.15 6.07 -18.54
C LEU A 33 11.55 4.71 -19.13
N GLU A 34 10.59 3.97 -19.69
CA GLU A 34 10.85 2.68 -20.32
C GLU A 34 11.68 2.82 -21.61
N ASN A 35 11.47 3.88 -22.41
CA ASN A 35 12.29 4.16 -23.57
C ASN A 35 13.76 4.40 -23.19
N ILE A 36 14.01 5.14 -22.10
CA ILE A 36 15.35 5.33 -21.54
C ILE A 36 15.94 3.99 -21.07
N LEU A 37 15.15 3.18 -20.38
CA LEU A 37 15.57 1.88 -19.86
C LEU A 37 15.92 0.90 -21.00
N LYS A 38 15.06 0.79 -22.02
CA LYS A 38 15.26 -0.06 -23.23
C LYS A 38 16.50 0.34 -24.01
N ALA A 39 16.78 1.64 -24.10
CA ALA A 39 17.99 2.15 -24.76
C ALA A 39 19.28 1.92 -23.94
N LYS A 40 19.16 1.42 -22.72
CA LYS A 40 20.29 1.24 -21.79
C LYS A 40 21.07 2.54 -21.57
N THR A 41 20.41 3.67 -21.62
CA THR A 41 20.93 4.95 -21.15
C THR A 41 20.52 5.15 -19.69
N GLY A 42 21.24 5.94 -18.95
CA GLY A 42 20.83 6.29 -17.59
C GLY A 42 20.03 7.59 -17.62
N GLY A 43 19.35 7.93 -16.53
CA GLY A 43 18.61 9.18 -16.41
C GLY A 43 18.50 9.64 -14.96
N LEU A 44 18.44 10.95 -14.78
CA LEU A 44 18.09 11.59 -13.53
C LEU A 44 16.99 12.61 -13.84
N ILE A 45 15.82 12.41 -13.27
CA ILE A 45 14.64 13.21 -13.60
C ILE A 45 14.06 13.71 -12.27
N VAL A 46 13.77 15.01 -12.20
CA VAL A 46 13.07 15.64 -11.08
C VAL A 46 11.70 16.08 -11.59
N ILE A 47 10.66 15.71 -10.87
CA ILE A 47 9.30 16.18 -11.10
C ILE A 47 8.96 17.14 -9.99
N GLY A 48 9.13 18.42 -10.26
CA GLY A 48 8.98 19.52 -9.32
C GLY A 48 9.57 20.81 -9.90
N ASP A 49 8.87 21.90 -9.73
CA ASP A 49 9.23 23.24 -10.20
C ASP A 49 9.22 24.28 -9.06
N GLY A 50 9.23 23.77 -7.83
CA GLY A 50 9.32 24.59 -6.63
C GLY A 50 10.66 25.28 -6.48
N LYS A 51 10.69 26.28 -5.61
CA LYS A 51 11.90 27.04 -5.30
C LYS A 51 13.03 26.13 -4.80
N GLU A 52 12.69 25.15 -3.99
CA GLU A 52 13.64 24.20 -3.39
C GLU A 52 14.43 23.42 -4.46
N VAL A 53 13.78 23.04 -5.57
CA VAL A 53 14.43 22.37 -6.72
C VAL A 53 15.31 23.37 -7.47
N MET A 54 14.82 24.60 -7.71
CA MET A 54 15.56 25.61 -8.46
C MET A 54 16.79 26.11 -7.71
N ASP A 55 16.75 26.16 -6.38
CA ASP A 55 17.88 26.59 -5.54
C ASP A 55 19.06 25.61 -5.58
N ILE A 56 18.84 24.34 -5.88
CA ILE A 56 19.89 23.31 -6.01
C ILE A 56 20.25 22.96 -7.45
N ALA A 57 19.56 23.55 -8.42
CA ALA A 57 19.79 23.36 -9.84
C ALA A 57 20.84 24.36 -10.35
N ASP A 58 21.92 23.84 -10.93
CA ASP A 58 22.99 24.66 -11.49
C ASP A 58 23.23 24.35 -12.96
N GLY A 59 23.41 25.39 -13.78
CA GLY A 59 23.66 25.28 -15.20
C GLY A 59 22.53 24.63 -16.00
N GLY A 60 22.89 24.01 -17.11
CA GLY A 60 21.95 23.35 -18.01
C GLY A 60 21.24 24.28 -19.00
N PHE A 61 20.30 23.71 -19.73
CA PHE A 61 19.52 24.42 -20.76
C PHE A 61 18.10 24.62 -20.26
N ARG A 62 17.66 25.87 -20.20
CA ARG A 62 16.25 26.19 -20.01
C ARG A 62 15.50 25.94 -21.31
N LEU A 63 14.55 25.04 -21.31
CA LEU A 63 13.82 24.60 -22.50
C LEU A 63 12.39 25.10 -22.50
N ASP A 64 11.67 24.87 -21.41
CA ASP A 64 10.26 25.21 -21.23
C ASP A 64 9.38 24.73 -22.41
N VAL A 65 9.51 23.43 -22.74
CA VAL A 65 8.79 22.78 -23.83
C VAL A 65 7.76 21.81 -23.29
N GLU A 66 6.73 21.52 -24.10
CA GLU A 66 5.74 20.50 -23.78
C GLU A 66 6.39 19.14 -23.54
N TYR A 67 5.95 18.43 -22.49
CA TYR A 67 6.40 17.08 -22.22
C TYR A 67 5.92 16.10 -23.29
N THR A 68 6.81 15.28 -23.80
CA THR A 68 6.49 14.05 -24.54
C THR A 68 7.48 12.95 -24.18
N PRO A 69 7.08 11.65 -24.23
CA PRO A 69 7.98 10.52 -23.98
C PRO A 69 9.24 10.56 -24.85
N ALA A 70 9.08 10.92 -26.12
CA ALA A 70 10.19 11.04 -27.08
C ALA A 70 11.17 12.15 -26.68
N ARG A 71 10.67 13.32 -26.29
CA ARG A 71 11.53 14.43 -25.81
C ARG A 71 12.31 14.04 -24.57
N LEU A 72 11.63 13.42 -23.58
CA LEU A 72 12.30 12.93 -22.38
C LEU A 72 13.43 11.96 -22.75
N TYR A 73 13.15 10.99 -23.61
CA TYR A 73 14.14 10.02 -24.08
C TYR A 73 15.34 10.69 -24.75
N GLU A 74 15.12 11.64 -25.67
CA GLU A 74 16.22 12.35 -26.36
C GLU A 74 17.07 13.16 -25.37
N LEU A 75 16.45 13.87 -24.45
CA LEU A 75 17.15 14.67 -23.44
C LEU A 75 17.93 13.82 -22.44
N ALA A 76 17.47 12.61 -22.14
CA ALA A 76 18.16 11.68 -21.25
C ALA A 76 19.47 11.10 -21.83
N LYS A 77 19.77 11.34 -23.10
CA LYS A 77 21.07 11.03 -23.71
C LYS A 77 22.18 12.00 -23.25
N MET A 78 21.79 13.18 -22.77
CA MET A 78 22.73 14.13 -22.19
C MET A 78 23.02 13.75 -20.73
N ASP A 79 24.19 14.15 -20.25
CA ASP A 79 24.50 14.07 -18.83
C ASP A 79 23.65 15.07 -18.03
N GLY A 80 23.65 14.94 -16.71
CA GLY A 80 22.89 15.82 -15.81
C GLY A 80 21.45 15.38 -15.58
N ALA A 81 20.67 16.27 -14.98
CA ALA A 81 19.28 16.05 -14.65
C ALA A 81 18.35 16.74 -15.64
N ILE A 82 17.14 16.17 -15.77
CA ILE A 82 16.00 16.76 -16.46
C ILE A 82 15.00 17.19 -15.38
N ILE A 83 14.55 18.44 -15.44
CA ILE A 83 13.53 18.98 -14.54
C ILE A 83 12.22 19.11 -15.31
N ILE A 84 11.19 18.47 -14.79
CA ILE A 84 9.83 18.44 -15.34
C ILE A 84 8.92 19.19 -14.36
N SER A 85 7.94 19.93 -14.87
CA SER A 85 6.95 20.61 -14.06
C SER A 85 6.14 19.64 -13.19
N SER A 86 5.68 20.09 -12.04
CA SER A 86 4.91 19.28 -11.08
C SER A 86 3.64 18.67 -11.67
N ASP A 87 3.06 19.31 -12.70
CA ASP A 87 1.87 18.81 -13.43
C ASP A 87 2.21 17.85 -14.59
N LEU A 88 3.50 17.50 -14.77
CA LEU A 88 4.01 16.62 -15.83
C LEU A 88 3.77 17.11 -17.27
N LYS A 89 3.42 18.38 -17.47
CA LYS A 89 3.10 18.89 -18.81
C LYS A 89 4.28 19.50 -19.55
N ARG A 90 5.32 19.92 -18.84
CA ARG A 90 6.43 20.65 -19.44
C ARG A 90 7.78 20.13 -18.96
N ILE A 91 8.75 20.09 -19.86
CA ILE A 91 10.17 19.91 -19.53
C ILE A 91 10.76 21.30 -19.41
N LEU A 92 11.21 21.65 -18.22
CA LEU A 92 11.69 22.99 -17.88
C LEU A 92 13.18 23.15 -18.15
N TYR A 93 13.99 22.16 -17.73
CA TYR A 93 15.44 22.17 -17.86
C TYR A 93 15.96 20.77 -18.25
N ALA A 94 17.11 20.76 -18.94
CA ALA A 94 17.88 19.54 -19.21
C ALA A 94 19.38 19.82 -19.06
N ASN A 95 20.19 18.77 -18.91
CA ASN A 95 21.62 18.84 -18.65
C ASN A 95 21.95 19.70 -17.41
N THR A 96 21.11 19.68 -16.40
CA THR A 96 21.27 20.48 -15.18
C THR A 96 22.03 19.66 -14.14
N GLN A 97 22.98 20.31 -13.45
CA GLN A 97 23.63 19.70 -12.31
C GLN A 97 22.79 19.97 -11.05
N LEU A 98 22.48 18.90 -10.31
CA LEU A 98 21.83 19.03 -9.02
C LEU A 98 22.88 19.00 -7.90
N ILE A 99 22.83 20.00 -7.03
CA ILE A 99 23.79 20.18 -5.93
C ILE A 99 23.03 20.16 -4.58
N PRO A 100 22.47 19.01 -4.19
CA PRO A 100 21.84 18.88 -2.88
C PRO A 100 22.89 18.93 -1.76
N GLU A 101 22.47 19.26 -0.55
CA GLU A 101 23.36 19.32 0.62
C GLU A 101 24.07 17.99 0.86
N SER A 102 25.40 18.06 0.98
CA SER A 102 26.27 16.86 1.11
C SER A 102 26.12 16.13 2.44
N ASN A 103 25.64 16.82 3.49
CA ASN A 103 25.39 16.29 4.84
C ASN A 103 24.15 15.41 4.92
N ILE A 104 23.24 15.44 3.93
CA ILE A 104 22.07 14.57 3.89
C ILE A 104 22.51 13.11 3.74
N PRO A 105 22.16 12.21 4.68
CA PRO A 105 22.57 10.84 4.64
C PRO A 105 21.94 10.09 3.48
N THR A 106 22.71 9.18 2.86
CA THR A 106 22.26 8.34 1.75
C THR A 106 22.80 6.92 1.91
N VAL A 107 21.99 5.93 1.52
CA VAL A 107 22.38 4.52 1.48
C VAL A 107 22.83 4.08 0.07
N GLU A 108 22.64 4.94 -0.93
CA GLU A 108 23.00 4.66 -2.31
C GLU A 108 24.49 4.81 -2.57
N THR A 109 25.05 3.96 -3.44
CA THR A 109 26.48 3.92 -3.76
C THR A 109 26.85 4.65 -5.06
N GLY A 110 25.92 4.70 -6.04
CA GLY A 110 26.15 5.37 -7.33
C GLY A 110 25.91 6.87 -7.24
N THR A 111 26.74 7.69 -7.89
CA THR A 111 26.63 9.16 -7.84
C THR A 111 25.23 9.66 -8.21
N ARG A 112 24.66 9.19 -9.33
CA ARG A 112 23.32 9.58 -9.78
C ARG A 112 22.23 9.22 -8.75
N HIS A 113 22.27 8.01 -8.17
CA HIS A 113 21.29 7.59 -7.16
C HIS A 113 21.46 8.34 -5.85
N ARG A 114 22.70 8.62 -5.43
CA ARG A 114 22.99 9.46 -4.25
C ARG A 114 22.45 10.88 -4.42
N THR A 115 22.66 11.48 -5.58
CA THR A 115 22.10 12.80 -5.89
C THR A 115 20.60 12.73 -5.89
N ALA A 116 19.97 11.73 -6.52
CA ALA A 116 18.52 11.56 -6.54
C ALA A 116 17.92 11.46 -5.13
N GLU A 117 18.48 10.59 -4.27
CA GLU A 117 18.01 10.40 -2.90
C GLU A 117 18.14 11.69 -2.07
N ARG A 118 19.28 12.38 -2.16
CA ARG A 118 19.50 13.63 -1.45
C ARG A 118 18.57 14.75 -1.91
N THR A 119 18.40 14.86 -3.23
CA THR A 119 17.46 15.84 -3.82
C THR A 119 16.05 15.61 -3.30
N ALA A 120 15.55 14.36 -3.38
CA ALA A 120 14.21 14.03 -2.89
C ALA A 120 14.05 14.34 -1.39
N LYS A 121 15.04 14.00 -0.57
CA LYS A 121 15.02 14.30 0.88
C LYS A 121 15.05 15.78 1.19
N GLN A 122 15.75 16.58 0.39
CA GLN A 122 15.89 18.01 0.59
C GLN A 122 14.66 18.78 0.13
N THR A 123 14.13 18.44 -1.05
CA THR A 123 13.05 19.20 -1.68
C THR A 123 11.67 18.65 -1.37
N GLY A 124 11.57 17.36 -0.97
CA GLY A 124 10.31 16.66 -0.88
C GLY A 124 9.69 16.28 -2.22
N ASP A 125 10.32 16.63 -3.35
CA ASP A 125 9.80 16.36 -4.68
C ASP A 125 10.08 14.92 -5.15
N LEU A 126 9.40 14.54 -6.23
CA LEU A 126 9.57 13.23 -6.83
C LEU A 126 10.83 13.22 -7.70
N VAL A 127 11.77 12.34 -7.37
CA VAL A 127 13.02 12.17 -8.13
C VAL A 127 13.15 10.75 -8.63
N ILE A 128 13.42 10.59 -9.91
CA ILE A 128 13.54 9.30 -10.59
C ILE A 128 14.98 9.13 -11.07
N SER A 129 15.59 8.02 -10.72
CA SER A 129 16.93 7.64 -11.17
C SER A 129 16.88 6.33 -11.96
N ILE A 130 17.39 6.34 -13.18
CA ILE A 130 17.49 5.16 -14.04
C ILE A 130 18.94 4.68 -14.07
N SER A 131 19.15 3.43 -13.69
CA SER A 131 20.47 2.81 -13.70
C SER A 131 20.71 2.05 -14.99
N GLN A 132 21.65 2.52 -15.80
CA GLN A 132 22.11 1.83 -16.99
C GLN A 132 22.66 0.42 -16.69
N ARG A 133 23.47 0.28 -15.61
CA ARG A 133 24.13 -1.00 -15.27
C ARG A 133 23.16 -2.04 -14.73
N ARG A 134 22.25 -1.60 -13.84
CA ARG A 134 21.30 -2.50 -13.16
C ARG A 134 20.01 -2.71 -13.94
N ASN A 135 19.77 -1.89 -14.96
CA ASN A 135 18.53 -1.87 -15.74
C ASN A 135 17.28 -1.74 -14.84
N ILE A 136 17.32 -0.80 -13.92
CA ILE A 136 16.26 -0.53 -12.95
C ILE A 136 15.92 0.95 -12.91
N ILE A 137 14.66 1.23 -12.62
CA ILE A 137 14.14 2.57 -12.32
C ILE A 137 13.94 2.63 -10.82
N THR A 138 14.54 3.61 -10.16
CA THR A 138 14.37 3.87 -8.73
C THR A 138 13.71 5.23 -8.54
N ILE A 139 12.70 5.26 -7.70
CA ILE A 139 11.90 6.42 -7.35
C ILE A 139 12.26 6.83 -5.94
N PHE A 140 12.41 8.13 -5.72
CA PHE A 140 12.60 8.74 -4.42
C PHE A 140 11.56 9.84 -4.22
N LYS A 141 10.85 9.81 -3.10
CA LYS A 141 9.88 10.84 -2.69
C LYS A 141 10.08 11.13 -1.21
N GLY A 142 10.61 12.32 -0.89
CA GLY A 142 11.02 12.61 0.48
C GLY A 142 12.03 11.57 0.99
N TYR A 143 11.66 10.85 2.03
CA TYR A 143 12.49 9.76 2.61
C TYR A 143 12.18 8.38 2.03
N ASP A 144 11.14 8.27 1.21
CA ASP A 144 10.73 7.01 0.63
C ASP A 144 11.55 6.68 -0.60
N ARG A 145 11.82 5.39 -0.74
CA ARG A 145 12.54 4.81 -1.87
C ARG A 145 11.78 3.61 -2.40
N TYR A 146 11.51 3.60 -3.69
CA TYR A 146 10.85 2.49 -4.36
C TYR A 146 11.60 2.12 -5.63
N VAL A 147 11.78 0.82 -5.87
CA VAL A 147 12.38 0.31 -7.13
C VAL A 147 11.26 -0.30 -7.96
N LEU A 148 11.01 0.26 -9.13
CA LEU A 148 10.04 -0.30 -10.07
C LEU A 148 10.54 -1.66 -10.55
N GLU A 149 9.69 -2.64 -10.45
CA GLU A 149 9.93 -3.96 -11.01
C GLU A 149 9.47 -4.04 -12.47
N ASP A 150 9.92 -5.09 -13.15
CA ASP A 150 9.42 -5.43 -14.48
C ASP A 150 7.94 -5.84 -14.41
N THR A 151 7.11 -5.29 -15.31
CA THR A 151 5.66 -5.50 -15.33
C THR A 151 5.28 -6.98 -15.32
N ALA A 152 5.99 -7.83 -16.09
CA ALA A 152 5.71 -9.26 -16.12
C ALA A 152 5.98 -9.94 -14.77
N LYS A 153 7.01 -9.48 -14.04
CA LYS A 153 7.29 -9.97 -12.69
C LYS A 153 6.24 -9.54 -11.69
N VAL A 154 5.78 -8.29 -11.78
CA VAL A 154 4.71 -7.78 -10.90
C VAL A 154 3.43 -8.57 -11.13
N ILE A 155 3.02 -8.79 -12.39
CA ILE A 155 1.86 -9.61 -12.74
C ILE A 155 2.00 -11.02 -12.18
N THR A 156 3.16 -11.64 -12.31
CA THR A 156 3.40 -13.00 -11.80
C THR A 156 3.26 -13.07 -10.28
N LYS A 157 3.86 -12.11 -9.56
CA LYS A 157 3.74 -12.02 -8.09
C LYS A 157 2.30 -11.77 -7.64
N ALA A 158 1.61 -10.83 -8.31
CA ALA A 158 0.22 -10.50 -7.99
C ALA A 158 -0.71 -11.72 -8.19
N ASN A 159 -0.54 -12.49 -9.28
CA ASN A 159 -1.29 -13.72 -9.51
C ASN A 159 -1.00 -14.78 -8.42
N GLN A 160 0.25 -14.94 -7.99
CA GLN A 160 0.59 -15.86 -6.90
C GLN A 160 -0.02 -15.44 -5.57
N ALA A 161 -0.01 -14.14 -5.27
CA ALA A 161 -0.64 -13.59 -4.09
C ALA A 161 -2.16 -13.78 -4.13
N LEU A 162 -2.81 -13.50 -5.27
CA LEU A 162 -4.24 -13.73 -5.47
C LEU A 162 -4.63 -15.21 -5.24
N GLN A 163 -3.88 -16.16 -5.82
CA GLN A 163 -4.09 -17.58 -5.55
C GLN A 163 -3.91 -17.97 -4.07
N THR A 164 -3.04 -17.25 -3.36
CA THR A 164 -2.87 -17.45 -1.91
C THR A 164 -4.07 -16.90 -1.15
N ALA A 165 -4.56 -15.71 -1.53
CA ALA A 165 -5.77 -15.13 -0.97
C ALA A 165 -6.98 -16.04 -1.18
N GLU A 166 -7.15 -16.63 -2.37
CA GLU A 166 -8.21 -17.62 -2.66
C GLU A 166 -8.17 -18.84 -1.71
N LYS A 167 -6.97 -19.36 -1.43
CA LYS A 167 -6.81 -20.46 -0.48
C LYS A 167 -7.18 -20.05 0.95
N TYR A 168 -6.76 -18.86 1.35
CA TYR A 168 -7.10 -18.33 2.68
C TYR A 168 -8.59 -18.05 2.79
N MET A 169 -9.23 -17.53 1.74
CA MET A 169 -10.67 -17.31 1.71
C MET A 169 -11.45 -18.61 1.91
N LYS A 170 -11.07 -19.69 1.25
CA LYS A 170 -11.70 -21.02 1.46
C LYS A 170 -11.59 -21.49 2.93
N VAL A 171 -10.45 -21.23 3.57
CA VAL A 171 -10.27 -21.57 4.99
C VAL A 171 -11.13 -20.66 5.86
N PHE A 172 -11.18 -19.37 5.56
CA PHE A 172 -12.06 -18.42 6.25
C PHE A 172 -13.52 -18.84 6.14
N ASP A 173 -14.03 -19.11 4.93
CA ASP A 173 -15.41 -19.57 4.70
C ASP A 173 -15.74 -20.81 5.52
N SER A 174 -14.81 -21.78 5.57
CA SER A 174 -15.00 -22.98 6.39
C SER A 174 -15.11 -22.65 7.89
N LYS A 175 -14.27 -21.73 8.40
CA LYS A 175 -14.31 -21.31 9.80
C LYS A 175 -15.53 -20.46 10.11
N LEU A 176 -15.93 -19.60 9.18
CA LEU A 176 -17.15 -18.80 9.31
C LEU A 176 -18.40 -19.67 9.34
N ASN A 177 -18.49 -20.68 8.47
CA ASN A 177 -19.62 -21.63 8.47
C ASN A 177 -19.68 -22.41 9.78
N LEU A 178 -18.53 -22.83 10.32
CA LEU A 178 -18.48 -23.50 11.62
C LEU A 178 -18.89 -22.56 12.76
N LEU A 179 -18.46 -21.30 12.73
CA LEU A 179 -18.88 -20.27 13.69
C LEU A 179 -20.39 -20.07 13.65
N ASN A 180 -20.99 -19.96 12.44
CA ASN A 180 -22.44 -19.84 12.26
C ASN A 180 -23.20 -21.04 12.86
N GLU A 181 -22.69 -22.27 12.65
CA GLU A 181 -23.28 -23.47 13.23
C GLU A 181 -23.22 -23.45 14.77
N TYR A 182 -22.10 -23.01 15.34
CA TYR A 182 -21.92 -22.90 16.79
C TYR A 182 -22.78 -21.79 17.39
N GLU A 183 -22.92 -20.65 16.71
CA GLU A 183 -23.84 -19.57 17.10
C GLU A 183 -25.29 -20.08 17.16
N PHE A 184 -25.71 -20.85 16.16
CA PHE A 184 -27.06 -21.41 16.12
C PHE A 184 -27.34 -22.41 17.23
N ASN A 185 -26.31 -23.11 17.72
CA ASN A 185 -26.42 -24.12 18.78
C ASN A 185 -26.03 -23.58 20.18
N ASP A 186 -25.73 -22.28 20.32
CA ASP A 186 -25.27 -21.62 21.57
C ASP A 186 -24.02 -22.29 22.20
N ILE A 187 -23.10 -22.78 21.39
CA ILE A 187 -21.86 -23.45 21.82
C ILE A 187 -20.58 -22.75 21.35
N VAL A 188 -20.66 -21.45 21.05
CA VAL A 188 -19.52 -20.67 20.59
C VAL A 188 -18.49 -20.51 21.69
N THR A 189 -17.23 -20.79 21.35
CA THR A 189 -16.08 -20.48 22.21
C THR A 189 -15.33 -19.25 21.74
N LEU A 190 -14.57 -18.62 22.63
CA LEU A 190 -13.76 -17.46 22.28
C LEU A 190 -12.70 -17.81 21.22
N GLU A 191 -12.14 -19.01 21.26
CA GLU A 191 -11.19 -19.48 20.23
C GLU A 191 -11.83 -19.55 18.84
N ASN A 192 -13.09 -19.98 18.73
CA ASN A 192 -13.77 -20.00 17.42
C ASN A 192 -13.86 -18.61 16.79
N VAL A 193 -14.18 -17.60 17.60
CA VAL A 193 -14.25 -16.20 17.18
C VAL A 193 -12.89 -15.68 16.77
N ILE A 194 -11.88 -15.87 17.63
CA ILE A 194 -10.51 -15.44 17.39
C ILE A 194 -9.98 -16.03 16.08
N VAL A 195 -10.16 -17.33 15.89
CA VAL A 195 -9.71 -18.02 14.65
C VAL A 195 -10.42 -17.46 13.43
N ALA A 196 -11.73 -17.17 13.49
CA ALA A 196 -12.45 -16.57 12.37
C ALA A 196 -11.87 -15.19 12.00
N ILE A 197 -11.66 -14.31 12.96
CA ILE A 197 -11.05 -12.98 12.78
C ILE A 197 -9.62 -13.10 12.23
N GLN A 198 -8.79 -13.98 12.80
CA GLN A 198 -7.43 -14.22 12.30
C GLN A 198 -7.42 -14.65 10.82
N ARG A 199 -8.39 -15.49 10.40
CA ARG A 199 -8.47 -15.95 9.00
C ARG A 199 -8.96 -14.86 8.06
N ALA A 200 -9.92 -14.03 8.48
CA ALA A 200 -10.34 -12.86 7.72
C ALA A 200 -9.16 -11.91 7.48
N GLU A 201 -8.46 -11.54 8.53
CA GLU A 201 -7.32 -10.64 8.46
C GLU A 201 -6.15 -11.20 7.63
N MET A 202 -5.94 -12.53 7.64
CA MET A 202 -4.96 -13.16 6.75
C MET A 202 -5.32 -13.00 5.26
N VAL A 203 -6.61 -13.03 4.90
CA VAL A 203 -7.06 -12.74 3.53
C VAL A 203 -6.81 -11.29 3.20
N MET A 204 -7.21 -10.36 4.08
CA MET A 204 -7.08 -8.92 3.87
C MET A 204 -5.61 -8.50 3.73
N ASN A 205 -4.70 -9.04 4.53
CA ASN A 205 -3.26 -8.77 4.43
C ASN A 205 -2.69 -9.15 3.06
N VAL A 206 -3.12 -10.28 2.49
CA VAL A 206 -2.68 -10.68 1.14
C VAL A 206 -3.39 -9.85 0.07
N ALA A 207 -4.66 -9.49 0.28
CA ALA A 207 -5.40 -8.59 -0.60
C ALA A 207 -4.71 -7.22 -0.73
N ASP A 208 -4.20 -6.68 0.36
CA ASP A 208 -3.43 -5.42 0.37
C ASP A 208 -2.13 -5.51 -0.46
N GLU A 209 -1.45 -6.66 -0.43
CA GLU A 209 -0.27 -6.89 -1.28
C GLU A 209 -0.64 -6.93 -2.77
N VAL A 210 -1.77 -7.58 -3.12
CA VAL A 210 -2.30 -7.59 -4.50
C VAL A 210 -2.69 -6.18 -4.91
N GLN A 211 -3.38 -5.43 -4.05
CA GLN A 211 -3.82 -4.07 -4.32
C GLN A 211 -2.64 -3.12 -4.61
N LYS A 212 -1.54 -3.24 -3.87
CA LYS A 212 -0.30 -2.49 -4.16
C LYS A 212 0.26 -2.81 -5.54
N SER A 213 0.24 -4.09 -5.91
CA SER A 213 0.67 -4.52 -7.25
C SER A 213 -0.25 -3.98 -8.35
N ILE A 214 -1.56 -3.90 -8.11
CA ILE A 214 -2.53 -3.30 -9.04
C ILE A 214 -2.21 -1.81 -9.26
N TYR A 215 -1.91 -1.05 -8.20
CA TYR A 215 -1.50 0.36 -8.34
C TYR A 215 -0.22 0.52 -9.16
N GLU A 216 0.76 -0.37 -9.00
CA GLU A 216 1.98 -0.37 -9.80
C GLU A 216 1.73 -0.73 -11.27
N LEU A 217 0.75 -1.60 -11.54
CA LEU A 217 0.39 -2.07 -12.89
C LEU A 217 -0.51 -1.09 -13.65
N GLY A 218 -1.23 -0.21 -12.97
CA GLY A 218 -2.17 0.72 -13.61
C GLY A 218 -3.19 -0.01 -14.50
N GLU A 219 -3.30 0.37 -15.78
CA GLU A 219 -4.26 -0.24 -16.70
C GLU A 219 -4.03 -1.75 -16.91
N ASP A 220 -2.78 -2.21 -16.86
CA ASP A 220 -2.44 -3.63 -16.97
C ASP A 220 -2.93 -4.46 -15.77
N GLY A 221 -3.22 -3.80 -14.64
CA GLY A 221 -3.73 -4.41 -13.41
C GLY A 221 -5.25 -4.63 -13.37
N ARG A 222 -6.02 -4.11 -14.33
CA ARG A 222 -7.49 -4.10 -14.30
C ARG A 222 -8.14 -5.48 -14.10
N LEU A 223 -7.62 -6.51 -14.70
CA LEU A 223 -8.18 -7.87 -14.53
C LEU A 223 -7.92 -8.42 -13.12
N LEU A 224 -6.74 -8.12 -12.56
CA LEU A 224 -6.41 -8.48 -11.18
C LEU A 224 -7.29 -7.73 -10.18
N GLU A 225 -7.59 -6.46 -10.44
CA GLU A 225 -8.49 -5.65 -9.62
C GLU A 225 -9.89 -6.27 -9.55
N MET A 226 -10.47 -6.60 -10.71
CA MET A 226 -11.78 -7.28 -10.78
C MET A 226 -11.80 -8.62 -10.03
N GLN A 227 -10.74 -9.41 -10.16
CA GLN A 227 -10.63 -10.70 -9.47
C GLN A 227 -10.49 -10.51 -7.95
N LEU A 228 -9.72 -9.51 -7.54
CA LEU A 228 -9.57 -9.18 -6.11
C LEU A 228 -10.88 -8.70 -5.50
N GLU A 229 -11.57 -7.75 -6.18
CA GLU A 229 -12.87 -7.24 -5.73
C GLU A 229 -13.91 -8.37 -5.58
N GLU A 230 -13.98 -9.30 -6.56
CA GLU A 230 -14.86 -10.46 -6.48
C GLU A 230 -14.48 -11.39 -5.32
N LEU A 231 -13.18 -11.59 -5.09
CA LEU A 231 -12.68 -12.49 -4.05
C LEU A 231 -12.99 -11.97 -2.64
N ILE A 232 -12.66 -10.70 -2.37
CA ILE A 232 -12.84 -10.13 -1.02
C ILE A 232 -14.28 -9.73 -0.73
N GLY A 233 -15.06 -9.35 -1.76
CA GLY A 233 -16.48 -9.02 -1.64
C GLY A 233 -16.79 -8.19 -0.40
N ASP A 234 -17.67 -8.72 0.47
CA ASP A 234 -18.08 -8.08 1.71
C ASP A 234 -17.23 -8.49 2.93
N LEU A 235 -16.02 -9.08 2.73
CA LEU A 235 -15.18 -9.61 3.81
C LEU A 235 -14.88 -8.57 4.88
N GLU A 236 -14.55 -7.34 4.50
CA GLU A 236 -14.26 -6.26 5.45
C GLU A 236 -15.48 -5.92 6.32
N VAL A 237 -16.66 -5.94 5.71
CA VAL A 237 -17.93 -5.72 6.43
C VAL A 237 -18.20 -6.88 7.39
N GLU A 238 -18.00 -8.12 6.94
CA GLU A 238 -18.20 -9.33 7.77
C GLU A 238 -17.23 -9.35 8.95
N GLU A 239 -15.98 -8.93 8.74
CA GLU A 239 -14.98 -8.82 9.80
C GLU A 239 -15.36 -7.76 10.85
N LEU A 240 -15.79 -6.57 10.42
CA LEU A 240 -16.28 -5.54 11.33
C LEU A 240 -17.49 -6.03 12.14
N LEU A 241 -18.40 -6.75 11.50
CA LEU A 241 -19.56 -7.31 12.18
C LEU A 241 -19.18 -8.39 13.19
N MET A 242 -18.17 -9.24 12.89
CA MET A 242 -17.63 -10.18 13.89
C MET A 242 -17.06 -9.45 15.10
N VAL A 243 -16.30 -8.37 14.88
CA VAL A 243 -15.80 -7.55 16.00
C VAL A 243 -16.96 -6.92 16.76
N LYS A 244 -18.00 -6.38 16.11
CA LYS A 244 -19.20 -5.84 16.78
C LYS A 244 -19.93 -6.88 17.63
N ASP A 245 -20.04 -8.10 17.11
CA ASP A 245 -20.75 -9.19 17.81
C ASP A 245 -20.06 -9.62 19.09
N TYR A 246 -18.73 -9.66 19.10
CA TYR A 246 -17.96 -10.27 20.19
C TYR A 246 -17.13 -9.29 21.03
N LEU A 247 -17.05 -8.02 20.64
CA LEU A 247 -16.37 -7.01 21.46
C LEU A 247 -17.04 -6.87 22.82
N VAL A 248 -16.28 -7.00 23.90
CA VAL A 248 -16.79 -6.73 25.25
C VAL A 248 -17.18 -5.26 25.38
N PRO A 249 -18.42 -4.95 25.79
CA PRO A 249 -18.89 -3.57 25.87
C PRO A 249 -18.05 -2.76 26.88
N THR A 250 -17.28 -1.83 26.37
CA THR A 250 -16.56 -0.86 27.19
C THR A 250 -16.86 0.55 26.69
N LYS A 251 -16.98 1.54 27.60
CA LYS A 251 -17.19 2.93 27.22
C LYS A 251 -16.04 3.56 26.41
N ARG A 252 -14.95 2.84 26.20
CA ARG A 252 -13.68 3.40 25.70
C ARG A 252 -13.25 2.94 24.30
N LYS A 253 -13.78 1.82 23.79
CA LYS A 253 -13.35 1.30 22.49
C LYS A 253 -14.55 1.07 21.56
N LYS A 254 -14.49 1.69 20.35
CA LYS A 254 -15.45 1.44 19.28
C LYS A 254 -14.97 0.23 18.45
N PRO A 255 -15.88 -0.56 17.87
CA PRO A 255 -15.53 -1.73 17.05
C PRO A 255 -14.56 -1.40 15.91
N GLU A 256 -14.77 -0.25 15.25
CA GLU A 256 -13.93 0.22 14.14
C GLU A 256 -12.48 0.47 14.58
N VAL A 257 -12.29 1.01 15.79
CA VAL A 257 -10.95 1.26 16.37
C VAL A 257 -10.27 -0.07 16.70
N VAL A 258 -11.02 -1.04 17.22
CA VAL A 258 -10.49 -2.37 17.53
C VAL A 258 -10.08 -3.09 16.25
N LEU A 259 -10.89 -3.03 15.19
CA LEU A 259 -10.55 -3.60 13.89
C LEU A 259 -9.26 -2.96 13.34
N GLU A 260 -9.14 -1.64 13.40
CA GLU A 260 -7.91 -0.96 12.99
C GLU A 260 -6.67 -1.31 13.84
N GLU A 261 -6.86 -1.64 15.12
CA GLU A 261 -5.77 -2.18 15.96
C GLU A 261 -5.39 -3.60 15.53
N ILE A 262 -6.35 -4.44 15.16
CA ILE A 262 -6.13 -5.81 14.64
C ILE A 262 -5.39 -5.76 13.31
N LYS A 263 -5.82 -4.93 12.36
CA LYS A 263 -5.18 -4.72 11.05
C LYS A 263 -3.69 -4.32 11.16
N LYS A 264 -3.30 -3.67 12.24
CA LYS A 264 -1.91 -3.24 12.47
C LYS A 264 -1.02 -4.29 13.12
N LEU A 265 -1.58 -5.43 13.51
CA LEU A 265 -0.80 -6.50 14.11
C LEU A 265 0.21 -7.10 13.11
N SER A 266 1.38 -7.45 13.62
CA SER A 266 2.28 -8.32 12.86
C SER A 266 1.62 -9.68 12.66
N ARG A 267 2.02 -10.41 11.60
CA ARG A 267 1.52 -11.77 11.37
C ARG A 267 1.74 -12.68 12.58
N GLU A 268 2.87 -12.51 13.27
CA GLU A 268 3.19 -13.29 14.49
C GLU A 268 2.24 -12.97 15.63
N ASP A 269 1.93 -11.68 15.86
CA ASP A 269 1.04 -11.26 16.93
C ASP A 269 -0.43 -11.55 16.61
N LEU A 270 -0.82 -11.45 15.35
CA LEU A 270 -2.16 -11.84 14.88
C LEU A 270 -2.44 -13.33 15.18
N MET A 271 -1.46 -14.21 15.02
CA MET A 271 -1.63 -15.65 15.28
C MET A 271 -1.64 -16.03 16.77
N LYS A 272 -1.37 -15.09 17.69
CA LYS A 272 -1.49 -15.30 19.13
C LYS A 272 -2.93 -15.03 19.60
N SER A 273 -3.68 -16.06 19.95
CA SER A 273 -5.06 -15.92 20.44
C SER A 273 -5.18 -14.91 21.58
N GLN A 274 -4.20 -14.88 22.48
CA GLN A 274 -4.11 -13.91 23.57
C GLN A 274 -4.13 -12.43 23.12
N THR A 275 -3.44 -12.12 22.00
CA THR A 275 -3.38 -10.74 21.49
C THR A 275 -4.74 -10.29 20.97
N VAL A 276 -5.40 -11.11 20.16
CA VAL A 276 -6.72 -10.82 19.61
C VAL A 276 -7.78 -10.77 20.71
N ALA A 277 -7.74 -11.70 21.66
CA ALA A 277 -8.64 -11.72 22.83
C ALA A 277 -8.56 -10.41 23.65
N LYS A 278 -7.34 -9.91 23.91
CA LYS A 278 -7.13 -8.63 24.61
C LYS A 278 -7.69 -7.44 23.85
N LEU A 279 -7.55 -7.41 22.54
CA LEU A 279 -8.12 -6.34 21.72
C LEU A 279 -9.66 -6.36 21.76
N LEU A 280 -10.27 -7.55 21.74
CA LEU A 280 -11.71 -7.73 21.92
C LEU A 280 -12.20 -7.44 23.35
N GLY A 281 -11.29 -7.20 24.32
CA GLY A 281 -11.62 -6.85 25.70
C GLY A 281 -11.74 -8.02 26.64
N TYR A 282 -11.33 -9.22 26.22
CA TYR A 282 -11.27 -10.39 27.08
C TYR A 282 -9.96 -10.45 27.88
N GLY A 283 -9.98 -11.19 29.00
CA GLY A 283 -8.80 -11.43 29.81
C GLY A 283 -7.86 -12.49 29.25
N ASP A 284 -6.82 -12.80 30.03
CA ASP A 284 -5.93 -13.93 29.73
C ASP A 284 -6.57 -15.22 30.30
N PHE A 285 -6.61 -16.25 29.47
CA PHE A 285 -7.12 -17.58 29.80
C PHE A 285 -6.07 -18.62 29.41
N ASP A 286 -6.01 -19.71 30.15
CA ASP A 286 -5.13 -20.83 29.83
C ASP A 286 -5.61 -21.59 28.60
N ASN A 287 -6.94 -21.62 28.39
CA ASN A 287 -7.57 -22.27 27.24
C ASN A 287 -8.79 -21.45 26.76
N TYR A 288 -8.70 -20.88 25.56
CA TYR A 288 -9.76 -20.08 24.96
C TYR A 288 -10.93 -20.91 24.42
N ASP A 289 -10.73 -22.24 24.21
CA ASP A 289 -11.81 -23.17 23.83
C ASP A 289 -12.78 -23.47 25.00
N GLU A 290 -12.38 -23.19 26.23
CA GLU A 290 -13.25 -23.37 27.41
C GLU A 290 -14.04 -22.10 27.78
N VAL A 291 -13.80 -20.99 27.07
CA VAL A 291 -14.47 -19.70 27.30
C VAL A 291 -15.66 -19.58 26.37
N GLY A 292 -16.86 -19.85 26.89
CA GLY A 292 -18.11 -19.64 26.12
C GLY A 292 -18.39 -18.16 25.91
N VAL A 293 -18.80 -17.77 24.71
CA VAL A 293 -19.17 -16.39 24.34
C VAL A 293 -20.49 -16.39 23.57
N TYR A 294 -21.20 -15.25 23.61
CA TYR A 294 -22.47 -15.08 22.94
C TYR A 294 -22.39 -13.97 21.91
N THR A 295 -22.98 -14.22 20.73
CA THR A 295 -23.11 -13.21 19.68
C THR A 295 -24.15 -12.16 20.08
N LYS A 296 -23.94 -10.91 19.64
CA LYS A 296 -24.96 -9.84 19.77
C LYS A 296 -25.90 -9.81 18.56
N GLY A 297 -25.63 -10.57 17.52
CA GLY A 297 -26.50 -10.78 16.38
C GLY A 297 -26.35 -9.76 15.23
N TYR A 298 -25.35 -8.88 15.22
CA TYR A 298 -25.15 -7.90 14.15
C TYR A 298 -24.98 -8.58 12.78
N ARG A 299 -24.22 -9.68 12.70
CA ARG A 299 -24.01 -10.46 11.49
C ARG A 299 -25.30 -11.05 10.95
N VAL A 300 -26.12 -11.62 11.85
CA VAL A 300 -27.41 -12.22 11.48
C VAL A 300 -28.37 -11.15 10.98
N LEU A 301 -28.48 -10.03 11.70
CA LEU A 301 -29.33 -8.91 11.35
C LEU A 301 -28.94 -8.28 10.01
N ASN A 302 -27.63 -8.15 9.74
CA ASN A 302 -27.12 -7.59 8.48
C ASN A 302 -27.50 -8.43 7.24
N LYS A 303 -27.74 -9.73 7.41
CA LYS A 303 -28.15 -10.65 6.34
C LYS A 303 -29.65 -10.59 6.02
N ILE A 304 -30.44 -9.88 6.81
CA ILE A 304 -31.89 -9.72 6.58
C ILE A 304 -32.11 -8.69 5.46
N PRO A 305 -32.68 -9.07 4.32
CA PRO A 305 -32.91 -8.17 3.21
C PRO A 305 -33.73 -6.94 3.62
N ARG A 306 -33.27 -5.75 3.24
CA ARG A 306 -33.91 -4.46 3.51
C ARG A 306 -33.98 -4.07 5.00
N MET A 307 -33.20 -4.67 5.87
CA MET A 307 -33.08 -4.22 7.25
C MET A 307 -32.36 -2.85 7.26
N PRO A 308 -32.96 -1.79 7.83
CA PRO A 308 -32.28 -0.50 7.95
C PRO A 308 -31.08 -0.61 8.90
N SER A 309 -29.92 -0.04 8.52
CA SER A 309 -28.71 -0.04 9.36
C SER A 309 -28.96 0.56 10.76
N SER A 310 -29.86 1.55 10.86
CA SER A 310 -30.26 2.14 12.14
C SER A 310 -30.99 1.17 13.08
N ILE A 311 -31.55 0.06 12.58
CA ILE A 311 -32.17 -0.98 13.41
C ILE A 311 -31.13 -2.01 13.86
N VAL A 312 -30.13 -2.26 13.00
CA VAL A 312 -29.01 -3.15 13.33
C VAL A 312 -28.13 -2.56 14.42
N GLU A 313 -28.01 -1.22 14.50
CA GLU A 313 -27.14 -0.51 15.44
C GLU A 313 -27.81 -0.18 16.81
N ASN A 314 -29.12 -0.36 16.95
CA ASN A 314 -29.87 -0.16 18.20
C ASN A 314 -30.24 -1.47 18.88
#